data_cf6023ccd85d2084ef3bf395653653fe
#
_entry.id   cf6023ccd85d2084ef3bf395653653fe
#
_cell.length_a   1.000
_cell.length_b   1.000
_cell.length_c   1.000
_cell.angle_alpha   90.00
_cell.angle_beta   90.00
_cell.angle_gamma   90.00
#
_symmetry.space_group_name_H-M   'P 1'
#
loop_
_entity.id
_entity.type
_entity.pdbx_description
1 polymer ?
#
loop_
_entity_poly.entity_id
_entity_poly.type
_entity_poly.pdbx_seq_one_letter_code
_entity_poly.pdbx_strand_id
1 'polypeptide(L)'
;RNSAFTLGAMIANITDVMSAEVDIFYIVHDGFSTSEIEALNRVASGIEVKFISFTKEDFISKIKVYGECKNILNSPFFSRWTHMAYGMFEPLLLLNECERIIYLDFDIMLLRGISELFELKGYCFAAHRGKSLLNPTLKGYEGEFKNARVYRSGIVVYYDNLPNPQECYEQIYRLSAHHGINDQGVLSLLILSAKFKTKELGYEYTGSTYWCKSIGYPIIHAWGKDGRFWNNELVYQFWGRIWSKYYQRWLECGGSEYKGGFICRANYCIERIRYHLAYKLGYAMVENHSTLLGKFKLPFILLGIVWKHRARQREYLKIIKVKPWLKVPPMEYYEDYRSALAEKQSAPYRLGQALIKATKTWYKGGLIKLYFEINEIKRGKIRR
;
A
#
# COMPACT_ATOMS: atom_id res chain seq x y z
N ARG A 1 -1.69 -2.51 -19.81
CA ARG A 1 -1.49 -1.75 -21.06
C ARG A 1 -0.78 -0.46 -20.76
N ASN A 2 0.36 -0.23 -21.35
CA ASN A 2 1.25 0.93 -21.19
C ASN A 2 1.63 1.26 -19.72
N SER A 3 2.34 0.34 -19.07
CA SER A 3 2.96 0.56 -17.75
C SER A 3 4.45 0.90 -17.87
N ALA A 4 4.97 1.06 -19.06
CA ALA A 4 6.39 1.38 -19.29
C ALA A 4 6.80 2.67 -18.57
N PHE A 5 5.96 3.71 -18.61
CA PHE A 5 6.25 4.99 -17.94
C PHE A 5 6.35 4.86 -16.42
N THR A 6 5.53 4.00 -15.80
CA THR A 6 5.58 3.79 -14.34
C THR A 6 6.80 2.97 -13.96
N LEU A 7 7.06 1.93 -14.72
CA LEU A 7 8.24 1.09 -14.55
C LEU A 7 9.53 1.89 -14.75
N GLY A 8 9.60 2.72 -15.79
CA GLY A 8 10.74 3.60 -16.03
C GLY A 8 10.96 4.60 -14.89
N ALA A 9 9.89 5.20 -14.37
CA ALA A 9 10.00 6.05 -13.18
C ALA A 9 10.46 5.27 -11.94
N MET A 10 10.00 4.03 -11.76
CA MET A 10 10.43 3.16 -10.65
C MET A 10 11.90 2.78 -10.78
N ILE A 11 12.36 2.37 -11.96
CA ILE A 11 13.78 2.05 -12.21
C ILE A 11 14.65 3.28 -11.94
N ALA A 12 14.26 4.47 -12.46
CA ALA A 12 14.97 5.72 -12.16
C ALA A 12 15.07 5.99 -10.65
N ASN A 13 14.02 5.70 -9.90
CA ASN A 13 14.00 5.85 -8.45
C ASN A 13 14.93 4.84 -7.75
N ILE A 14 14.86 3.57 -8.12
CA ILE A 14 15.72 2.53 -7.53
C ILE A 14 17.20 2.82 -7.85
N THR A 15 17.50 3.19 -9.09
CA THR A 15 18.87 3.56 -9.50
C THR A 15 19.39 4.76 -8.68
N ASP A 16 18.56 5.77 -8.39
CA ASP A 16 18.97 6.93 -7.59
C ASP A 16 19.21 6.58 -6.11
N VAL A 17 18.50 5.58 -5.58
CA VAL A 17 18.45 5.27 -4.14
C VAL A 17 19.36 4.10 -3.79
N MET A 18 19.59 3.15 -4.71
CA MET A 18 20.22 1.85 -4.44
C MET A 18 21.16 1.37 -5.56
N SER A 19 21.77 2.24 -6.36
CA SER A 19 22.60 1.82 -7.49
C SER A 19 23.80 0.95 -7.11
N ALA A 20 24.31 1.08 -5.89
CA ALA A 20 25.44 0.30 -5.40
C ALA A 20 25.08 -1.13 -4.97
N GLU A 21 23.79 -1.39 -4.75
CA GLU A 21 23.28 -2.66 -4.22
C GLU A 21 22.50 -3.48 -5.24
N VAL A 22 22.29 -2.96 -6.46
CA VAL A 22 21.54 -3.63 -7.53
C VAL A 22 22.46 -4.01 -8.67
N ASP A 23 22.62 -5.31 -8.90
CA ASP A 23 23.43 -5.83 -10.00
C ASP A 23 22.66 -5.87 -11.31
N ILE A 24 21.37 -6.32 -11.27
CA ILE A 24 20.57 -6.56 -12.46
C ILE A 24 19.12 -6.19 -12.19
N PHE A 25 18.46 -5.56 -13.17
CA PHE A 25 17.00 -5.45 -13.24
C PHE A 25 16.43 -6.53 -14.14
N TYR A 26 15.60 -7.41 -13.58
CA TYR A 26 14.76 -8.34 -14.36
C TYR A 26 13.38 -7.73 -14.54
N ILE A 27 12.98 -7.50 -15.78
CA ILE A 27 11.69 -6.90 -16.13
C ILE A 27 10.79 -7.96 -16.75
N VAL A 28 9.77 -8.38 -15.99
CA VAL A 28 8.73 -9.28 -16.50
C VAL A 28 7.67 -8.46 -17.23
N HIS A 29 7.38 -8.80 -18.48
CA HIS A 29 6.47 -8.02 -19.32
C HIS A 29 5.65 -8.88 -20.31
N ASP A 30 4.53 -8.32 -20.78
CA ASP A 30 3.65 -8.92 -21.79
C ASP A 30 3.74 -8.22 -23.17
N GLY A 31 4.85 -7.50 -23.40
CA GLY A 31 5.18 -6.81 -24.64
C GLY A 31 5.50 -5.33 -24.43
N PHE A 32 6.74 -4.95 -24.74
CA PHE A 32 7.20 -3.57 -24.88
C PHE A 32 7.61 -3.32 -26.33
N SER A 33 7.48 -2.07 -26.78
CA SER A 33 8.06 -1.63 -28.03
C SER A 33 9.59 -1.55 -27.93
N THR A 34 10.29 -1.62 -29.05
CA THR A 34 11.77 -1.45 -29.07
C THR A 34 12.19 -0.13 -28.41
N SER A 35 11.46 0.96 -28.66
CA SER A 35 11.73 2.26 -28.07
C SER A 35 11.57 2.28 -26.55
N GLU A 36 10.59 1.55 -26.01
CA GLU A 36 10.42 1.43 -24.56
C GLU A 36 11.53 0.59 -23.93
N ILE A 37 11.96 -0.50 -24.56
CA ILE A 37 13.10 -1.31 -24.13
C ILE A 37 14.38 -0.48 -24.09
N GLU A 38 14.65 0.30 -25.13
CA GLU A 38 15.79 1.21 -25.19
C GLU A 38 15.75 2.29 -24.09
N ALA A 39 14.57 2.88 -23.84
CA ALA A 39 14.39 3.86 -22.79
C ALA A 39 14.58 3.24 -21.38
N LEU A 40 14.11 2.01 -21.15
CA LEU A 40 14.31 1.26 -19.90
C LEU A 40 15.81 0.98 -19.66
N ASN A 41 16.55 0.59 -20.69
CA ASN A 41 18.00 0.42 -20.58
C ASN A 41 18.72 1.73 -20.25
N ARG A 42 18.34 2.85 -20.91
CA ARG A 42 18.95 4.16 -20.65
C ARG A 42 18.66 4.65 -19.22
N VAL A 43 17.45 4.48 -18.72
CA VAL A 43 17.08 4.96 -17.39
C VAL A 43 17.73 4.17 -16.25
N ALA A 44 18.11 2.91 -16.51
CA ALA A 44 18.84 2.06 -15.56
C ALA A 44 20.29 2.52 -15.32
N SER A 45 20.82 3.45 -16.14
CA SER A 45 22.11 4.13 -15.91
C SER A 45 23.30 3.18 -15.65
N GLY A 46 23.45 2.17 -16.49
CA GLY A 46 24.59 1.26 -16.43
C GLY A 46 24.35 -0.02 -15.62
N ILE A 47 23.26 -0.12 -14.88
CA ILE A 47 22.81 -1.40 -14.31
C ILE A 47 22.27 -2.28 -15.44
N GLU A 48 22.67 -3.55 -15.47
CA GLU A 48 22.18 -4.50 -16.47
C GLU A 48 20.66 -4.66 -16.40
N VAL A 49 19.98 -4.70 -17.56
CA VAL A 49 18.53 -4.94 -17.64
C VAL A 49 18.27 -6.17 -18.47
N LYS A 50 17.59 -7.15 -17.90
CA LYS A 50 17.14 -8.36 -18.58
C LYS A 50 15.62 -8.37 -18.67
N PHE A 51 15.09 -8.72 -19.84
CA PHE A 51 13.66 -8.76 -20.11
C PHE A 51 13.15 -10.20 -20.16
N ILE A 52 12.09 -10.47 -19.40
CA ILE A 52 11.41 -11.77 -19.34
C ILE A 52 10.03 -11.61 -19.96
N SER A 53 9.83 -12.19 -21.12
CA SER A 53 8.50 -12.24 -21.74
C SER A 53 7.61 -13.20 -20.95
N PHE A 54 6.44 -12.71 -20.54
CA PHE A 54 5.42 -13.48 -19.84
C PHE A 54 4.04 -13.11 -20.38
N THR A 55 3.62 -13.80 -21.42
CA THR A 55 2.38 -13.53 -22.13
C THR A 55 1.19 -14.21 -21.47
N LYS A 56 -0.01 -13.81 -21.89
CA LYS A 56 -1.24 -14.50 -21.49
C LYS A 56 -1.24 -15.95 -21.93
N GLU A 57 -0.69 -16.22 -23.10
CA GLU A 57 -0.54 -17.55 -23.68
C GLU A 57 0.39 -18.42 -22.84
N ASP A 58 1.52 -17.86 -22.37
CA ASP A 58 2.45 -18.56 -21.47
C ASP A 58 1.75 -18.96 -20.17
N PHE A 59 1.04 -18.00 -19.54
CA PHE A 59 0.28 -18.28 -18.33
C PHE A 59 -0.77 -19.38 -18.53
N ILE A 60 -1.53 -19.32 -19.63
CA ILE A 60 -2.57 -20.32 -19.95
C ILE A 60 -1.94 -21.69 -20.17
N SER A 61 -0.82 -21.76 -20.90
CA SER A 61 -0.14 -23.03 -21.19
C SER A 61 0.35 -23.71 -19.90
N LYS A 62 0.95 -22.94 -18.99
CA LYS A 62 1.44 -23.42 -17.69
C LYS A 62 0.30 -23.95 -16.81
N ILE A 63 -0.82 -23.25 -16.74
CA ILE A 63 -1.97 -23.72 -15.93
C ILE A 63 -2.65 -24.96 -16.53
N LYS A 64 -2.76 -25.04 -17.85
CA LYS A 64 -3.40 -26.18 -18.56
C LYS A 64 -2.75 -27.53 -18.22
N VAL A 65 -1.48 -27.54 -17.89
CA VAL A 65 -0.78 -28.76 -17.46
C VAL A 65 -1.44 -29.38 -16.21
N TYR A 66 -2.07 -28.58 -15.35
CA TYR A 66 -2.59 -29.02 -14.06
C TYR A 66 -4.12 -28.98 -13.93
N GLY A 67 -4.86 -28.49 -14.95
CA GLY A 67 -6.31 -28.46 -14.89
C GLY A 67 -7.01 -27.67 -16.01
N GLU A 68 -8.34 -27.62 -15.97
CA GLU A 68 -9.14 -26.88 -16.96
C GLU A 68 -9.11 -25.36 -16.71
N CYS A 69 -8.74 -24.60 -17.74
CA CYS A 69 -8.61 -23.13 -17.66
C CYS A 69 -9.91 -22.33 -17.72
N LYS A 70 -11.06 -22.93 -18.05
CA LYS A 70 -12.30 -22.18 -18.36
C LYS A 70 -12.76 -21.24 -17.21
N ASN A 71 -12.79 -21.74 -15.99
CA ASN A 71 -13.23 -20.95 -14.83
C ASN A 71 -12.20 -19.90 -14.39
N ILE A 72 -10.94 -20.12 -14.71
CA ILE A 72 -9.80 -19.30 -14.33
C ILE A 72 -9.80 -18.00 -15.12
N LEU A 73 -9.94 -18.06 -16.45
CA LEU A 73 -9.93 -16.90 -17.33
C LEU A 73 -11.15 -15.98 -17.13
N ASN A 74 -12.25 -16.54 -16.65
CA ASN A 74 -13.48 -15.80 -16.34
C ASN A 74 -13.54 -15.33 -14.88
N SER A 75 -12.49 -15.54 -14.10
CA SER A 75 -12.48 -15.12 -12.71
C SER A 75 -12.45 -13.58 -12.58
N PRO A 76 -13.11 -12.99 -11.56
CA PRO A 76 -12.99 -11.56 -11.28
C PRO A 76 -11.56 -11.10 -11.03
N PHE A 77 -10.70 -11.99 -10.55
CA PHE A 77 -9.28 -11.72 -10.36
C PHE A 77 -8.59 -11.49 -11.71
N PHE A 78 -8.76 -12.42 -12.66
CA PHE A 78 -8.11 -12.31 -13.96
C PHE A 78 -8.56 -11.09 -14.76
N SER A 79 -9.84 -10.72 -14.68
CA SER A 79 -10.36 -9.51 -15.34
C SER A 79 -9.78 -8.22 -14.73
N ARG A 80 -9.40 -8.26 -13.44
CA ARG A 80 -8.91 -7.10 -12.70
C ARG A 80 -7.38 -6.95 -12.73
N TRP A 81 -6.65 -8.06 -12.53
CA TRP A 81 -5.20 -8.07 -12.31
C TRP A 81 -4.42 -8.66 -13.48
N THR A 82 -5.07 -9.39 -14.38
CA THR A 82 -4.51 -10.11 -15.52
C THR A 82 -3.52 -11.20 -15.12
N HIS A 83 -2.96 -11.89 -16.12
CA HIS A 83 -1.87 -12.86 -15.94
C HIS A 83 -0.61 -12.23 -15.34
N MET A 84 -0.38 -10.93 -15.58
CA MET A 84 0.82 -10.22 -15.11
C MET A 84 1.01 -10.24 -13.59
N ALA A 85 -0.07 -10.43 -12.81
CA ALA A 85 0.05 -10.65 -11.37
C ALA A 85 0.89 -11.89 -11.01
N TYR A 86 0.97 -12.86 -11.92
CA TYR A 86 1.80 -14.07 -11.78
C TYR A 86 3.27 -13.88 -12.17
N GLY A 87 3.60 -12.77 -12.82
CA GLY A 87 4.99 -12.39 -13.09
C GLY A 87 5.85 -12.32 -11.83
N MET A 88 5.24 -12.14 -10.66
CA MET A 88 5.93 -12.18 -9.38
C MET A 88 6.57 -13.54 -9.05
N PHE A 89 6.19 -14.60 -9.74
CA PHE A 89 6.76 -15.94 -9.51
C PHE A 89 7.92 -16.28 -10.44
N GLU A 90 8.16 -15.51 -11.50
CA GLU A 90 9.32 -15.69 -12.40
C GLU A 90 10.66 -15.62 -11.66
N PRO A 91 10.84 -14.84 -10.58
CA PRO A 91 12.04 -14.86 -9.74
C PRO A 91 12.44 -16.25 -9.24
N LEU A 92 11.49 -17.17 -9.05
CA LEU A 92 11.80 -18.54 -8.62
C LEU A 92 12.73 -19.25 -9.61
N LEU A 93 12.58 -19.00 -10.90
CA LEU A 93 13.43 -19.59 -11.95
C LEU A 93 14.83 -18.96 -12.01
N LEU A 94 15.01 -17.77 -11.43
CA LEU A 94 16.25 -17.02 -11.43
C LEU A 94 17.13 -17.29 -10.21
N LEU A 95 16.63 -17.99 -9.19
CA LEU A 95 17.38 -18.29 -7.97
C LEU A 95 18.58 -19.23 -8.17
N ASN A 96 18.70 -19.86 -9.35
CA ASN A 96 19.92 -20.59 -9.72
C ASN A 96 21.07 -19.66 -10.16
N GLU A 97 20.74 -18.41 -10.54
CA GLU A 97 21.69 -17.41 -11.03
C GLU A 97 21.88 -16.25 -10.03
N CYS A 98 20.91 -16.03 -9.15
CA CYS A 98 20.87 -14.91 -8.20
C CYS A 98 20.70 -15.40 -6.78
N GLU A 99 21.56 -14.96 -5.86
CA GLU A 99 21.42 -15.30 -4.43
C GLU A 99 20.16 -14.70 -3.79
N ARG A 100 19.75 -13.53 -4.27
CA ARG A 100 18.62 -12.75 -3.71
C ARG A 100 17.94 -11.97 -4.79
N ILE A 101 16.63 -12.01 -4.78
CA ILE A 101 15.80 -11.28 -5.73
C ILE A 101 14.70 -10.54 -4.97
N ILE A 102 14.60 -9.24 -5.14
CA ILE A 102 13.50 -8.45 -4.61
C ILE A 102 12.51 -8.21 -5.74
N TYR A 103 11.34 -8.83 -5.64
CA TYR A 103 10.22 -8.48 -6.49
C TYR A 103 9.53 -7.23 -5.95
N LEU A 104 9.22 -6.31 -6.84
CA LEU A 104 8.48 -5.09 -6.55
C LEU A 104 7.37 -4.89 -7.59
N ASP A 105 6.16 -4.54 -7.15
CA ASP A 105 5.11 -4.06 -8.04
C ASP A 105 5.54 -2.73 -8.70
N PHE A 106 5.15 -2.52 -9.96
CA PHE A 106 5.54 -1.36 -10.78
C PHE A 106 5.07 0.00 -10.26
N ASP A 107 4.22 0.01 -9.26
CA ASP A 107 3.66 1.21 -8.62
C ASP A 107 4.25 1.47 -7.22
N ILE A 108 5.48 1.02 -7.02
CA ILE A 108 6.27 1.26 -5.82
C ILE A 108 7.25 2.43 -6.06
N MET A 109 7.51 3.17 -4.98
CA MET A 109 8.56 4.19 -4.91
C MET A 109 9.33 3.99 -3.61
N LEU A 110 10.67 3.96 -3.72
CA LEU A 110 11.56 3.93 -2.57
C LEU A 110 11.82 5.36 -2.07
N LEU A 111 11.66 5.59 -0.78
CA LEU A 111 12.02 6.85 -0.12
C LEU A 111 13.43 6.80 0.47
N ARG A 112 13.96 5.60 0.72
CA ARG A 112 15.33 5.30 1.13
C ARG A 112 15.71 3.90 0.67
N GLY A 113 16.99 3.56 0.75
CA GLY A 113 17.48 2.21 0.51
C GLY A 113 16.81 1.16 1.43
N ILE A 114 16.78 -0.07 0.95
CA ILE A 114 16.25 -1.26 1.62
C ILE A 114 17.30 -2.37 1.68
N SER A 115 18.57 -1.99 1.76
CA SER A 115 19.74 -2.90 1.74
C SER A 115 19.70 -3.92 2.86
N GLU A 116 19.04 -3.59 3.98
CA GLU A 116 18.79 -4.50 5.08
C GLU A 116 18.06 -5.79 4.69
N LEU A 117 17.32 -5.76 3.58
CA LEU A 117 16.65 -6.96 3.05
C LEU A 117 17.63 -7.92 2.35
N PHE A 118 18.76 -7.41 1.85
CA PHE A 118 19.82 -8.25 1.28
C PHE A 118 20.67 -8.95 2.35
N GLU A 119 20.69 -8.44 3.57
CA GLU A 119 21.50 -8.98 4.67
C GLU A 119 20.83 -10.14 5.41
N LEU A 120 19.53 -10.37 5.19
CA LEU A 120 18.79 -11.45 5.84
C LEU A 120 19.30 -12.81 5.37
N LYS A 121 19.66 -13.70 6.33
CA LYS A 121 20.21 -15.03 6.04
C LYS A 121 19.32 -16.14 6.58
N GLY A 122 19.33 -17.29 5.87
CA GLY A 122 18.64 -18.47 6.28
C GLY A 122 17.11 -18.40 6.22
N TYR A 123 16.57 -17.52 5.39
CA TYR A 123 15.16 -17.45 5.01
C TYR A 123 14.99 -17.88 3.56
N CYS A 124 13.81 -18.46 3.24
CA CYS A 124 13.42 -18.74 1.87
C CYS A 124 12.72 -17.53 1.24
N PHE A 125 11.95 -16.79 2.06
CA PHE A 125 11.19 -15.61 1.64
C PHE A 125 11.25 -14.50 2.69
N ALA A 126 11.03 -13.26 2.24
CA ALA A 126 10.58 -12.17 3.11
C ALA A 126 9.37 -11.49 2.48
N ALA A 127 8.28 -11.34 3.22
CA ALA A 127 7.06 -10.69 2.76
C ALA A 127 6.24 -10.15 3.94
N HIS A 128 5.42 -9.13 3.70
CA HIS A 128 4.51 -8.63 4.73
C HIS A 128 3.26 -9.50 4.85
N ARG A 129 2.92 -9.89 6.06
CA ARG A 129 1.71 -10.65 6.33
C ARG A 129 0.53 -9.73 6.59
N GLY A 130 -0.40 -9.69 5.63
CA GLY A 130 -1.58 -8.83 5.66
C GLY A 130 -2.63 -9.24 6.70
N LYS A 131 -3.78 -8.56 6.69
CA LYS A 131 -4.92 -8.89 7.57
C LYS A 131 -5.94 -9.81 6.92
N SER A 132 -5.94 -9.93 5.59
CA SER A 132 -6.84 -10.82 4.85
C SER A 132 -6.57 -12.28 5.17
N LEU A 133 -7.60 -13.10 5.19
CA LEU A 133 -7.49 -14.54 5.43
C LEU A 133 -7.42 -15.29 4.10
N LEU A 134 -6.90 -16.51 4.14
CA LEU A 134 -6.71 -17.32 2.95
C LEU A 134 -8.03 -17.75 2.30
N ASN A 135 -9.03 -18.16 3.09
CA ASN A 135 -10.34 -18.58 2.57
C ASN A 135 -11.02 -17.52 1.69
N PRO A 136 -11.22 -16.26 2.13
CA PRO A 136 -11.82 -15.24 1.26
C PRO A 136 -10.89 -14.79 0.12
N THR A 137 -9.58 -14.98 0.25
CA THR A 137 -8.60 -14.61 -0.78
C THR A 137 -8.58 -15.64 -1.91
N LEU A 138 -8.55 -16.93 -1.58
CA LEU A 138 -8.80 -18.05 -2.49
C LEU A 138 -10.23 -18.51 -2.26
N LYS A 139 -11.17 -18.04 -3.06
CA LYS A 139 -12.60 -18.26 -2.88
C LYS A 139 -12.93 -19.74 -2.68
N GLY A 140 -13.41 -20.08 -1.48
CA GLY A 140 -13.83 -21.44 -1.14
C GLY A 140 -12.70 -22.37 -0.75
N TYR A 141 -11.51 -21.87 -0.46
CA TYR A 141 -10.45 -22.70 0.12
C TYR A 141 -10.83 -23.11 1.55
N GLU A 142 -11.12 -24.39 1.75
CA GLU A 142 -11.52 -24.98 3.04
C GLU A 142 -10.45 -25.88 3.67
N GLY A 143 -9.19 -25.82 3.16
CA GLY A 143 -8.09 -26.61 3.69
C GLY A 143 -7.58 -26.14 5.06
N GLU A 144 -6.53 -26.80 5.54
CA GLU A 144 -5.90 -26.56 6.86
C GLU A 144 -5.63 -25.07 7.16
N PHE A 145 -5.21 -24.32 6.15
CA PHE A 145 -4.79 -22.92 6.31
C PHE A 145 -5.89 -21.88 6.06
N LYS A 146 -7.17 -22.26 5.99
CA LYS A 146 -8.27 -21.36 5.64
C LYS A 146 -8.34 -20.07 6.45
N ASN A 147 -7.97 -20.12 7.71
CA ASN A 147 -7.95 -18.99 8.63
C ASN A 147 -6.58 -18.32 8.76
N ALA A 148 -5.58 -18.77 8.00
CA ALA A 148 -4.27 -18.13 8.02
C ALA A 148 -4.31 -16.77 7.32
N ARG A 149 -3.55 -15.80 7.84
CA ARG A 149 -3.37 -14.49 7.18
C ARG A 149 -2.47 -14.64 5.96
N VAL A 150 -2.83 -13.98 4.87
CA VAL A 150 -2.08 -14.04 3.61
C VAL A 150 -0.88 -13.10 3.59
N TYR A 151 0.17 -13.52 2.89
CA TYR A 151 1.30 -12.67 2.51
C TYR A 151 0.92 -11.77 1.34
N ARG A 152 1.34 -10.51 1.39
CA ARG A 152 1.12 -9.54 0.31
C ARG A 152 2.16 -9.71 -0.79
N SER A 153 1.75 -9.48 -2.04
CA SER A 153 2.57 -9.65 -3.23
C SER A 153 3.33 -8.39 -3.68
N GLY A 154 2.98 -7.21 -3.15
CA GLY A 154 3.57 -5.95 -3.64
C GLY A 154 5.09 -5.82 -3.43
N ILE A 155 5.63 -6.48 -2.40
CA ILE A 155 7.06 -6.69 -2.19
C ILE A 155 7.27 -8.10 -1.66
N VAL A 156 8.10 -8.86 -2.34
CA VAL A 156 8.52 -10.21 -1.92
C VAL A 156 10.01 -10.36 -2.19
N VAL A 157 10.75 -10.83 -1.20
CA VAL A 157 12.16 -11.19 -1.36
C VAL A 157 12.27 -12.70 -1.44
N TYR A 158 12.99 -13.18 -2.42
CA TYR A 158 13.32 -14.56 -2.66
C TYR A 158 14.81 -14.77 -2.37
N TYR A 159 15.14 -15.84 -1.64
CA TYR A 159 16.52 -16.17 -1.26
C TYR A 159 16.92 -17.53 -1.79
N ASP A 160 18.19 -17.72 -2.08
CA ASP A 160 18.82 -18.96 -2.55
C ASP A 160 18.67 -20.15 -1.58
N ASN A 161 18.30 -19.90 -0.33
CA ASN A 161 17.95 -20.94 0.63
C ASN A 161 16.63 -21.67 0.32
N LEU A 162 15.88 -21.24 -0.70
CA LEU A 162 14.66 -21.92 -1.13
C LEU A 162 15.04 -23.28 -1.77
N PRO A 163 14.59 -24.41 -1.23
CA PRO A 163 14.84 -25.70 -1.83
C PRO A 163 14.00 -25.88 -3.09
N ASN A 164 14.61 -26.45 -4.15
CA ASN A 164 13.93 -26.79 -5.40
C ASN A 164 13.07 -25.66 -5.99
N PRO A 165 13.65 -24.51 -6.36
CA PRO A 165 12.89 -23.36 -6.85
C PRO A 165 12.01 -23.71 -8.07
N GLN A 166 12.48 -24.59 -8.97
CA GLN A 166 11.73 -25.09 -10.11
C GLN A 166 10.44 -25.81 -9.67
N GLU A 167 10.53 -26.69 -8.70
CA GLU A 167 9.38 -27.40 -8.14
C GLU A 167 8.39 -26.42 -7.48
N CYS A 168 8.91 -25.41 -6.76
CA CYS A 168 8.08 -24.36 -6.17
C CYS A 168 7.31 -23.59 -7.25
N TYR A 169 7.97 -23.27 -8.37
CA TYR A 169 7.36 -22.62 -9.52
C TYR A 169 6.22 -23.46 -10.12
N GLU A 170 6.44 -24.74 -10.35
CA GLU A 170 5.40 -25.66 -10.84
C GLU A 170 4.25 -25.80 -9.84
N GLN A 171 4.56 -25.86 -8.55
CA GLN A 171 3.57 -25.93 -7.48
C GLN A 171 2.64 -24.71 -7.45
N ILE A 172 3.12 -23.50 -7.79
CA ILE A 172 2.29 -22.29 -7.95
C ILE A 172 1.15 -22.53 -8.94
N TYR A 173 1.45 -23.08 -10.12
CA TYR A 173 0.44 -23.35 -11.15
C TYR A 173 -0.48 -24.51 -10.77
N ARG A 174 0.04 -25.53 -10.11
CA ARG A 174 -0.76 -26.65 -9.57
C ARG A 174 -1.76 -26.16 -8.52
N LEU A 175 -1.31 -25.37 -7.54
CA LEU A 175 -2.17 -24.76 -6.53
C LEU A 175 -3.23 -23.85 -7.14
N SER A 176 -2.85 -23.08 -8.15
CA SER A 176 -3.76 -22.17 -8.88
C SER A 176 -4.84 -22.94 -9.62
N ALA A 177 -4.51 -24.04 -10.27
CA ALA A 177 -5.47 -24.88 -10.98
C ALA A 177 -6.50 -25.51 -10.00
N HIS A 178 -6.05 -25.91 -8.81
CA HIS A 178 -6.92 -26.57 -7.82
C HIS A 178 -7.73 -25.62 -6.95
N HIS A 179 -7.14 -24.46 -6.56
CA HIS A 179 -7.72 -23.59 -5.53
C HIS A 179 -8.14 -22.21 -6.08
N GLY A 180 -7.91 -21.96 -7.35
CA GLY A 180 -8.23 -20.69 -7.98
C GLY A 180 -7.07 -19.69 -8.04
N ILE A 181 -7.26 -18.69 -8.89
CA ILE A 181 -6.24 -17.69 -9.20
C ILE A 181 -6.31 -16.53 -8.22
N ASN A 182 -5.28 -16.39 -7.42
CA ASN A 182 -4.96 -15.19 -6.66
C ASN A 182 -3.50 -15.28 -6.25
N ASP A 183 -2.66 -14.35 -6.72
CA ASP A 183 -1.21 -14.32 -6.47
C ASP A 183 -0.87 -14.38 -4.97
N GLN A 184 -1.50 -13.53 -4.14
CA GLN A 184 -1.27 -13.49 -2.70
C GLN A 184 -1.71 -14.79 -2.00
N GLY A 185 -2.87 -15.31 -2.42
CA GLY A 185 -3.42 -16.55 -1.86
C GLY A 185 -2.53 -17.75 -2.18
N VAL A 186 -2.10 -17.87 -3.44
CA VAL A 186 -1.27 -18.99 -3.90
C VAL A 186 0.14 -18.92 -3.30
N LEU A 187 0.77 -17.73 -3.25
CA LEU A 187 2.03 -17.52 -2.54
C LEU A 187 1.92 -17.98 -1.08
N SER A 188 0.86 -17.54 -0.41
CA SER A 188 0.65 -17.87 1.00
C SER A 188 0.44 -19.35 1.22
N LEU A 189 -0.30 -20.00 0.32
CA LEU A 189 -0.54 -21.43 0.40
C LEU A 189 0.76 -22.22 0.15
N LEU A 190 1.57 -21.82 -0.81
CA LEU A 190 2.90 -22.41 -1.04
C LEU A 190 3.77 -22.32 0.22
N ILE A 191 3.91 -21.11 0.78
CA ILE A 191 4.76 -20.86 1.95
C ILE A 191 4.29 -21.68 3.15
N LEU A 192 2.99 -21.71 3.43
CA LEU A 192 2.41 -22.38 4.60
C LEU A 192 2.46 -23.91 4.48
N SER A 193 2.09 -24.46 3.32
CA SER A 193 2.05 -25.92 3.11
C SER A 193 3.45 -26.55 3.13
N ALA A 194 4.43 -25.88 2.53
CA ALA A 194 5.81 -26.32 2.55
C ALA A 194 6.59 -25.90 3.80
N LYS A 195 5.96 -25.15 4.72
CA LYS A 195 6.55 -24.62 5.96
C LYS A 195 7.86 -23.85 5.73
N PHE A 196 7.93 -23.11 4.64
CA PHE A 196 9.13 -22.34 4.31
C PHE A 196 9.42 -21.26 5.36
N LYS A 197 10.69 -21.19 5.79
CA LYS A 197 11.13 -20.17 6.73
C LYS A 197 11.03 -18.79 6.10
N THR A 198 10.07 -18.01 6.53
CA THR A 198 9.73 -16.69 5.97
C THR A 198 9.96 -15.58 6.99
N LYS A 199 10.67 -14.53 6.60
CA LYS A 199 10.77 -13.30 7.38
C LYS A 199 9.50 -12.48 7.20
N GLU A 200 8.73 -12.27 8.24
CA GLU A 200 7.60 -11.35 8.21
C GLU A 200 8.10 -9.90 8.22
N LEU A 201 7.87 -9.19 7.13
CA LEU A 201 8.22 -7.78 6.99
C LEU A 201 7.22 -6.91 7.76
N GLY A 202 7.72 -5.85 8.36
CA GLY A 202 6.89 -4.88 9.09
C GLY A 202 6.02 -4.01 8.15
N TYR A 203 5.16 -3.20 8.76
CA TYR A 203 4.27 -2.29 8.03
C TYR A 203 5.01 -1.20 7.26
N GLU A 204 6.24 -0.90 7.61
CA GLU A 204 7.10 0.08 6.94
C GLU A 204 7.42 -0.32 5.49
N TYR A 205 7.39 -1.60 5.16
CA TYR A 205 7.55 -2.11 3.78
C TYR A 205 6.24 -2.15 2.98
N THR A 206 5.14 -1.67 3.56
CA THR A 206 3.82 -1.62 2.90
C THR A 206 3.21 -0.23 2.99
N GLY A 207 4.04 0.81 2.95
CA GLY A 207 3.57 2.19 2.96
C GLY A 207 2.50 2.42 1.89
N SER A 208 1.51 3.25 2.20
CA SER A 208 0.43 3.56 1.27
C SER A 208 0.38 5.05 1.01
N THR A 209 0.06 5.42 -0.22
CA THR A 209 -0.18 6.81 -0.61
C THR A 209 -1.26 7.49 0.22
N TYR A 210 -2.15 6.72 0.82
CA TYR A 210 -3.25 7.22 1.66
C TYR A 210 -2.90 7.38 3.15
N TRP A 211 -1.73 6.92 3.59
CA TRP A 211 -1.36 6.93 5.01
C TRP A 211 -0.31 7.98 5.31
N CYS A 212 -0.67 9.01 6.05
CA CYS A 212 0.29 10.04 6.47
C CYS A 212 1.53 9.47 7.18
N LYS A 213 1.38 8.36 7.91
CA LYS A 213 2.50 7.66 8.56
C LYS A 213 3.51 7.04 7.60
N SER A 214 3.10 6.81 6.34
CA SER A 214 3.99 6.24 5.32
C SER A 214 5.15 7.17 4.93
N ILE A 215 5.12 8.43 5.33
CA ILE A 215 6.20 9.41 5.10
C ILE A 215 7.54 8.94 5.68
N GLY A 216 7.52 8.22 6.80
CA GLY A 216 8.73 7.68 7.44
C GLY A 216 9.13 6.28 6.97
N TYR A 217 8.38 5.69 6.06
CA TYR A 217 8.64 4.34 5.57
C TYR A 217 9.66 4.31 4.42
N PRO A 218 10.41 3.23 4.26
CA PRO A 218 11.32 3.10 3.11
C PRO A 218 10.60 2.98 1.78
N ILE A 219 9.38 2.43 1.79
CA ILE A 219 8.61 2.09 0.60
C ILE A 219 7.22 2.74 0.64
N ILE A 220 6.83 3.32 -0.49
CA ILE A 220 5.44 3.74 -0.76
C ILE A 220 4.92 2.92 -1.92
N HIS A 221 3.83 2.21 -1.69
CA HIS A 221 3.10 1.43 -2.67
C HIS A 221 1.79 2.14 -3.03
N ALA A 222 1.68 2.58 -4.26
CA ALA A 222 0.49 3.27 -4.78
C ALA A 222 -0.56 2.27 -5.27
N TRP A 223 -0.90 1.30 -4.44
CA TRP A 223 -1.82 0.23 -4.78
C TRP A 223 -3.27 0.70 -5.00
N GLY A 224 -4.00 -0.03 -5.83
CA GLY A 224 -5.39 0.27 -6.17
C GLY A 224 -5.52 1.15 -7.42
N LYS A 225 -6.75 1.29 -7.94
CA LYS A 225 -7.00 2.03 -9.18
C LYS A 225 -6.87 3.54 -8.99
N ASP A 226 -7.30 4.04 -7.85
CA ASP A 226 -7.51 5.48 -7.60
C ASP A 226 -6.42 6.12 -6.75
N GLY A 227 -5.37 5.39 -6.41
CA GLY A 227 -4.30 5.84 -5.53
C GLY A 227 -2.92 5.93 -6.16
N ARG A 228 -2.86 5.90 -7.47
CA ARG A 228 -1.61 5.95 -8.23
C ARG A 228 -0.97 7.33 -8.18
N PHE A 229 0.36 7.38 -8.24
CA PHE A 229 1.11 8.65 -8.30
C PHE A 229 0.72 9.51 -9.51
N TRP A 230 0.27 8.89 -10.60
CA TRP A 230 0.05 9.51 -11.90
C TRP A 230 -1.43 9.71 -12.28
N ASN A 231 -2.39 9.11 -11.58
CA ASN A 231 -3.79 9.20 -11.96
C ASN A 231 -4.69 9.83 -10.90
N ASN A 232 -4.14 10.16 -9.74
CA ASN A 232 -4.89 10.81 -8.67
C ASN A 232 -4.22 12.14 -8.33
N GLU A 233 -4.92 13.23 -8.60
CA GLU A 233 -4.40 14.57 -8.40
C GLU A 233 -3.96 14.82 -6.96
N LEU A 234 -4.71 14.35 -5.97
CA LEU A 234 -4.39 14.54 -4.56
C LEU A 234 -3.14 13.74 -4.14
N VAL A 235 -3.02 12.52 -4.64
CA VAL A 235 -1.81 11.71 -4.44
C VAL A 235 -0.63 12.37 -5.12
N TYR A 236 -0.82 12.90 -6.35
CA TYR A 236 0.20 13.61 -7.10
C TYR A 236 0.63 14.91 -6.41
N GLN A 237 -0.27 15.68 -5.87
CA GLN A 237 0.06 16.91 -5.13
C GLN A 237 0.94 16.63 -3.90
N PHE A 238 0.79 15.47 -3.28
CA PHE A 238 1.53 15.08 -2.09
C PHE A 238 2.82 14.30 -2.40
N TRP A 239 2.70 13.23 -3.19
CA TRP A 239 3.81 12.34 -3.54
C TRP A 239 4.44 12.68 -4.89
N GLY A 240 3.72 13.41 -5.71
CA GLY A 240 4.08 13.67 -7.09
C GLY A 240 5.36 14.47 -7.29
N ARG A 241 5.75 15.33 -6.32
CA ARG A 241 7.05 16.03 -6.39
C ARG A 241 8.22 15.07 -6.35
N ILE A 242 8.07 13.94 -5.63
CA ILE A 242 9.12 12.91 -5.57
C ILE A 242 9.02 12.03 -6.80
N TRP A 243 7.80 11.56 -7.13
CA TRP A 243 7.59 10.70 -8.29
C TRP A 243 7.88 11.40 -9.62
N SER A 244 7.50 12.67 -9.78
CA SER A 244 7.70 13.43 -11.02
C SER A 244 9.17 13.66 -11.35
N LYS A 245 10.06 13.72 -10.36
CA LYS A 245 11.53 13.77 -10.60
C LYS A 245 11.97 12.54 -11.44
N TYR A 246 11.49 11.35 -11.06
CA TYR A 246 11.84 10.10 -11.72
C TYR A 246 11.08 9.90 -13.03
N TYR A 247 9.84 10.34 -13.07
CA TYR A 247 9.08 10.36 -14.32
C TYR A 247 9.70 11.31 -15.36
N GLN A 248 10.18 12.48 -14.95
CA GLN A 248 10.92 13.39 -15.83
C GLN A 248 12.19 12.73 -16.41
N ARG A 249 12.95 12.03 -15.54
CA ARG A 249 14.12 11.28 -16.00
C ARG A 249 13.77 10.17 -17.01
N TRP A 250 12.63 9.51 -16.81
CA TRP A 250 12.11 8.55 -17.78
C TRP A 250 11.85 9.23 -19.15
N LEU A 251 11.21 10.41 -19.16
CA LEU A 251 10.95 11.15 -20.39
C LEU A 251 12.25 11.63 -21.07
N GLU A 252 13.22 12.10 -20.31
CA GLU A 252 14.56 12.49 -20.80
C GLU A 252 15.31 11.34 -21.45
N CYS A 253 15.06 10.11 -20.99
CA CYS A 253 15.57 8.88 -21.60
C CYS A 253 14.79 8.44 -22.86
N GLY A 254 13.83 9.22 -23.34
CA GLY A 254 13.01 8.91 -24.52
C GLY A 254 11.83 7.97 -24.21
N GLY A 255 11.44 7.89 -22.94
CA GLY A 255 10.31 7.09 -22.51
C GLY A 255 8.95 7.68 -22.88
N SER A 256 7.91 6.82 -22.91
CA SER A 256 6.56 7.22 -23.28
C SER A 256 5.86 8.05 -22.19
N GLU A 257 5.07 9.03 -22.62
CA GLU A 257 4.27 9.86 -21.70
C GLU A 257 3.04 9.12 -21.17
N TYR A 258 2.63 9.48 -19.95
CA TYR A 258 1.32 9.12 -19.42
C TYR A 258 0.21 9.88 -20.14
N LYS A 259 -0.71 9.16 -20.79
CA LYS A 259 -1.81 9.74 -21.60
C LYS A 259 -3.16 9.79 -20.87
N GLY A 260 -3.21 9.34 -19.60
CA GLY A 260 -4.43 9.38 -18.79
C GLY A 260 -4.64 10.72 -18.08
N GLY A 261 -5.87 10.99 -17.68
CA GLY A 261 -6.21 12.11 -16.80
C GLY A 261 -6.07 11.77 -15.33
N PHE A 262 -6.05 12.78 -14.47
CA PHE A 262 -6.11 12.61 -13.04
C PHE A 262 -7.53 12.22 -12.59
N ILE A 263 -7.60 11.34 -11.58
CA ILE A 263 -8.84 10.96 -10.92
C ILE A 263 -8.82 11.56 -9.51
N CYS A 264 -9.65 12.59 -9.29
CA CYS A 264 -9.84 13.13 -7.95
C CYS A 264 -10.66 12.16 -7.08
N ARG A 265 -10.16 11.85 -5.90
CA ARG A 265 -10.94 11.11 -4.91
C ARG A 265 -11.89 12.06 -4.20
N ALA A 266 -13.19 11.89 -4.41
CA ALA A 266 -14.18 12.49 -3.55
C ALA A 266 -13.92 12.06 -2.08
N ASN A 267 -14.12 12.98 -1.14
CA ASN A 267 -14.02 12.75 0.31
C ASN A 267 -12.61 12.67 0.93
N TYR A 268 -11.54 12.96 0.22
CA TYR A 268 -10.20 12.96 0.83
C TYR A 268 -10.05 14.02 1.94
N CYS A 269 -10.57 15.22 1.73
CA CYS A 269 -10.58 16.28 2.73
C CYS A 269 -11.46 15.94 3.93
N ILE A 270 -12.60 15.26 3.70
CA ILE A 270 -13.47 14.72 4.75
C ILE A 270 -12.69 13.76 5.64
N GLU A 271 -11.94 12.82 5.04
CA GLU A 271 -11.11 11.87 5.80
C GLU A 271 -10.05 12.60 6.63
N ARG A 272 -9.40 13.64 6.09
CA ARG A 272 -8.45 14.47 6.87
C ARG A 272 -9.12 15.12 8.07
N ILE A 273 -10.33 15.66 7.92
CA ILE A 273 -11.10 16.24 9.04
C ILE A 273 -11.42 15.16 10.08
N ARG A 274 -11.79 13.96 9.67
CA ARG A 274 -12.00 12.80 10.56
C ARG A 274 -10.74 12.35 11.27
N TYR A 275 -9.57 12.64 10.72
CA TYR A 275 -8.27 12.42 11.37
C TYR A 275 -7.92 13.49 12.41
N HIS A 276 -8.60 14.63 12.46
CA HIS A 276 -8.38 15.63 13.49
C HIS A 276 -8.66 15.09 14.88
N LEU A 277 -7.89 15.58 15.88
CA LEU A 277 -8.07 15.16 17.26
C LEU A 277 -9.51 15.38 17.74
N ALA A 278 -10.11 16.53 17.38
CA ALA A 278 -11.50 16.84 17.71
C ALA A 278 -12.47 15.76 17.24
N TYR A 279 -12.40 15.35 15.96
CA TYR A 279 -13.29 14.32 15.46
C TYR A 279 -13.12 12.99 16.20
N LYS A 280 -11.86 12.54 16.40
CA LYS A 280 -11.57 11.26 17.07
C LYS A 280 -12.07 11.22 18.51
N LEU A 281 -11.89 12.32 19.25
CA LEU A 281 -12.38 12.41 20.61
C LEU A 281 -13.92 12.40 20.67
N GLY A 282 -14.57 13.20 19.84
CA GLY A 282 -16.02 13.24 19.82
C GLY A 282 -16.64 11.96 19.28
N TYR A 283 -16.04 11.30 18.32
CA TYR A 283 -16.47 10.00 17.84
C TYR A 283 -16.42 8.94 18.96
N ALA A 284 -15.31 8.89 19.70
CA ALA A 284 -15.20 8.01 20.87
C ALA A 284 -16.25 8.32 21.95
N MET A 285 -16.60 9.60 22.15
CA MET A 285 -17.69 9.99 23.07
C MET A 285 -19.05 9.48 22.57
N VAL A 286 -19.34 9.58 21.26
CA VAL A 286 -20.58 9.10 20.66
C VAL A 286 -20.69 7.59 20.74
N GLU A 287 -19.63 6.84 20.48
CA GLU A 287 -19.67 5.37 20.54
C GLU A 287 -19.82 4.83 21.97
N ASN A 288 -19.22 5.48 22.95
CA ASN A 288 -19.16 4.94 24.31
C ASN A 288 -20.18 5.52 25.27
N HIS A 289 -21.11 6.38 24.82
CA HIS A 289 -22.08 7.04 25.72
C HIS A 289 -23.26 6.15 26.14
N SER A 290 -23.58 5.12 25.39
CA SER A 290 -24.81 4.33 25.56
C SER A 290 -24.76 3.30 26.70
N THR A 291 -23.57 2.79 27.04
CA THR A 291 -23.39 1.75 28.06
C THR A 291 -22.69 2.27 29.29
N LEU A 292 -23.02 1.72 30.47
CA LEU A 292 -22.31 2.06 31.71
C LEU A 292 -20.81 1.74 31.63
N LEU A 293 -20.48 0.59 31.08
CA LEU A 293 -19.08 0.15 30.90
C LEU A 293 -18.34 1.09 29.93
N GLY A 294 -19.02 1.53 28.87
CA GLY A 294 -18.45 2.50 27.90
C GLY A 294 -18.15 3.83 28.58
N LYS A 295 -19.05 4.34 29.39
CA LYS A 295 -18.83 5.58 30.14
C LYS A 295 -17.65 5.50 31.11
N PHE A 296 -17.46 4.35 31.78
CA PHE A 296 -16.36 4.12 32.70
C PHE A 296 -15.01 4.03 31.94
N LYS A 297 -14.96 3.39 30.78
CA LYS A 297 -13.76 3.26 29.96
C LYS A 297 -13.40 4.52 29.17
N LEU A 298 -14.37 5.43 28.95
CA LEU A 298 -14.22 6.59 28.07
C LEU A 298 -13.02 7.48 28.43
N PRO A 299 -12.73 7.85 29.68
CA PRO A 299 -11.56 8.68 30.02
C PRO A 299 -10.24 8.05 29.56
N PHE A 300 -10.06 6.75 29.73
CA PHE A 300 -8.87 6.02 29.30
C PHE A 300 -8.73 5.97 27.77
N ILE A 301 -9.85 5.76 27.06
CA ILE A 301 -9.91 5.80 25.60
C ILE A 301 -9.49 7.18 25.09
N LEU A 302 -10.04 8.25 25.67
CA LEU A 302 -9.72 9.63 25.29
C LEU A 302 -8.24 9.98 25.53
N LEU A 303 -7.68 9.58 26.67
CA LEU A 303 -6.25 9.74 26.95
C LEU A 303 -5.38 8.99 25.94
N GLY A 304 -5.73 7.74 25.61
CA GLY A 304 -5.04 6.94 24.60
C GLY A 304 -5.07 7.60 23.21
N ILE A 305 -6.22 8.17 22.82
CA ILE A 305 -6.35 8.91 21.56
C ILE A 305 -5.44 10.15 21.54
N VAL A 306 -5.43 10.93 22.60
CA VAL A 306 -4.58 12.12 22.73
C VAL A 306 -3.10 11.75 22.65
N TRP A 307 -2.69 10.72 23.39
CA TRP A 307 -1.30 10.26 23.40
C TRP A 307 -0.83 9.80 22.03
N LYS A 308 -1.60 8.93 21.37
CA LYS A 308 -1.31 8.44 20.02
C LYS A 308 -1.28 9.58 18.99
N HIS A 309 -2.22 10.52 19.08
CA HIS A 309 -2.26 11.69 18.19
C HIS A 309 -1.02 12.57 18.35
N ARG A 310 -0.62 12.88 19.59
CA ARG A 310 0.58 13.68 19.87
C ARG A 310 1.88 12.99 19.44
N ALA A 311 1.97 11.68 19.62
CA ALA A 311 3.13 10.90 19.18
C ALA A 311 3.29 11.00 17.66
N ARG A 312 2.22 10.75 16.90
CA ARG A 312 2.21 10.87 15.44
C ARG A 312 2.54 12.27 14.95
N GLN A 313 2.02 13.29 15.63
CA GLN A 313 2.27 14.67 15.23
C GLN A 313 3.73 15.06 15.45
N ARG A 314 4.35 14.61 16.54
CA ARG A 314 5.79 14.81 16.79
C ARG A 314 6.64 14.11 15.72
N GLU A 315 6.31 12.89 15.37
CA GLU A 315 6.98 12.15 14.30
C GLU A 315 6.87 12.87 12.95
N TYR A 316 5.66 13.27 12.56
CA TYR A 316 5.43 14.06 11.35
C TYR A 316 6.25 15.35 11.30
N LEU A 317 6.27 16.12 12.41
CA LEU A 317 7.05 17.36 12.49
C LEU A 317 8.56 17.13 12.35
N LYS A 318 9.09 16.03 12.90
CA LYS A 318 10.50 15.64 12.68
C LYS A 318 10.78 15.37 11.21
N ILE A 319 9.90 14.63 10.56
CA ILE A 319 10.06 14.26 9.16
C ILE A 319 10.02 15.48 8.24
N ILE A 320 9.02 16.36 8.37
CA ILE A 320 8.91 17.56 7.53
C ILE A 320 10.00 18.61 7.82
N LYS A 321 10.65 18.56 8.98
CA LYS A 321 11.83 19.38 9.28
C LYS A 321 13.03 18.96 8.41
N VAL A 322 13.21 17.66 8.20
CA VAL A 322 14.30 17.09 7.38
C VAL A 322 13.93 17.09 5.89
N LYS A 323 12.64 16.85 5.59
CA LYS A 323 12.10 16.74 4.23
C LYS A 323 10.90 17.68 4.04
N PRO A 324 11.12 19.00 3.89
CA PRO A 324 10.02 20.00 3.84
C PRO A 324 9.01 19.76 2.71
N TRP A 325 9.44 19.13 1.61
CA TRP A 325 8.57 18.79 0.48
C TRP A 325 7.53 17.72 0.79
N LEU A 326 7.68 16.98 1.91
CA LEU A 326 6.68 16.03 2.39
C LEU A 326 5.59 16.67 3.24
N LYS A 327 5.58 18.01 3.36
CA LYS A 327 4.52 18.72 4.04
C LYS A 327 3.20 18.56 3.29
N VAL A 328 2.17 18.08 3.99
CA VAL A 328 0.83 17.90 3.44
C VAL A 328 0.29 19.25 2.95
N PRO A 329 -0.24 19.33 1.70
CA PRO A 329 -0.83 20.57 1.19
C PRO A 329 -1.96 21.10 2.10
N PRO A 330 -2.20 22.41 2.12
CA PRO A 330 -3.37 23.01 2.79
C PRO A 330 -4.67 22.36 2.29
N MET A 331 -5.68 22.27 3.15
CA MET A 331 -6.94 21.62 2.79
C MET A 331 -7.71 22.34 1.68
N GLU A 332 -7.47 23.62 1.54
CA GLU A 332 -8.07 24.51 0.53
C GLU A 332 -7.72 24.12 -0.91
N TYR A 333 -6.62 23.37 -1.10
CA TYR A 333 -6.21 22.88 -2.42
C TYR A 333 -6.97 21.63 -2.91
N TYR A 334 -7.88 21.08 -2.08
CA TYR A 334 -8.64 19.88 -2.42
C TYR A 334 -10.02 20.23 -2.93
N GLU A 335 -10.46 19.59 -4.00
CA GLU A 335 -11.78 19.87 -4.61
C GLU A 335 -12.94 19.67 -3.65
N ASP A 336 -12.85 18.63 -2.80
CA ASP A 336 -13.87 18.32 -1.80
C ASP A 336 -13.79 19.21 -0.54
N TYR A 337 -12.93 20.25 -0.52
CA TYR A 337 -12.75 21.10 0.65
C TYR A 337 -14.05 21.74 1.13
N ARG A 338 -14.84 22.30 0.20
CA ARG A 338 -16.10 22.99 0.57
C ARG A 338 -17.12 22.02 1.16
N SER A 339 -17.28 20.83 0.56
CA SER A 339 -18.15 19.78 1.07
C SER A 339 -17.64 19.20 2.39
N ALA A 340 -16.33 19.07 2.53
CA ALA A 340 -15.69 18.57 3.74
C ALA A 340 -15.84 19.51 4.94
N LEU A 341 -16.03 20.82 4.73
CA LEU A 341 -16.29 21.75 5.82
C LEU A 341 -17.56 21.40 6.60
N ALA A 342 -18.56 20.79 5.95
CA ALA A 342 -19.76 20.30 6.60
C ALA A 342 -19.46 19.25 7.68
N GLU A 343 -18.38 18.44 7.51
CA GLU A 343 -17.95 17.46 8.51
C GLU A 343 -17.51 18.11 9.83
N LYS A 344 -17.01 19.36 9.79
CA LYS A 344 -16.70 20.13 11.01
C LYS A 344 -17.95 20.54 11.81
N GLN A 345 -19.11 20.53 11.16
CA GLN A 345 -20.40 20.76 11.83
C GLN A 345 -21.03 19.49 12.39
N SER A 346 -20.45 18.33 12.08
CA SER A 346 -20.95 17.04 12.59
C SER A 346 -20.90 16.97 14.12
N ALA A 347 -21.82 16.22 14.72
CA ALA A 347 -21.88 16.06 16.17
C ALA A 347 -20.55 15.51 16.77
N PRO A 348 -19.89 14.51 16.16
CA PRO A 348 -18.58 14.06 16.63
C PRO A 348 -17.56 15.19 16.65
N TYR A 349 -17.44 15.99 15.59
CA TYR A 349 -16.43 17.03 15.53
C TYR A 349 -16.70 18.12 16.58
N ARG A 350 -17.94 18.57 16.71
CA ARG A 350 -18.34 19.60 17.68
C ARG A 350 -18.13 19.14 19.12
N LEU A 351 -18.50 17.89 19.44
CA LEU A 351 -18.29 17.31 20.78
C LEU A 351 -16.79 17.27 21.16
N GLY A 352 -15.95 16.85 20.24
CA GLY A 352 -14.50 16.84 20.49
C GLY A 352 -13.90 18.22 20.60
N GLN A 353 -14.36 19.21 19.84
CA GLN A 353 -13.97 20.61 20.02
C GLN A 353 -14.35 21.15 21.38
N ALA A 354 -15.61 20.89 21.80
CA ALA A 354 -16.08 21.27 23.13
C ALA A 354 -15.22 20.67 24.24
N LEU A 355 -14.88 19.38 24.12
CA LEU A 355 -13.99 18.71 25.08
C LEU A 355 -12.59 19.35 25.12
N ILE A 356 -11.98 19.61 23.95
CA ILE A 356 -10.65 20.25 23.87
C ILE A 356 -10.68 21.65 24.51
N LYS A 357 -11.74 22.43 24.25
CA LYS A 357 -11.91 23.74 24.83
C LYS A 357 -12.09 23.66 26.34
N ALA A 358 -12.92 22.73 26.82
CA ALA A 358 -13.18 22.52 28.24
C ALA A 358 -11.90 22.12 29.01
N THR A 359 -11.06 21.24 28.46
CA THR A 359 -9.80 20.83 29.06
C THR A 359 -8.78 21.96 29.13
N LYS A 360 -8.77 22.85 28.13
CA LYS A 360 -7.91 24.06 28.16
C LYS A 360 -8.35 25.12 29.17
N THR A 361 -9.62 25.16 29.50
CA THR A 361 -10.23 26.16 30.36
C THR A 361 -10.83 25.58 31.66
N TRP A 362 -10.37 24.37 32.07
CA TRP A 362 -10.94 23.63 33.18
C TRP A 362 -11.01 24.47 34.45
N TYR A 363 -9.97 25.29 34.75
CA TYR A 363 -9.87 26.19 35.91
C TYR A 363 -10.80 27.41 35.80
N LYS A 364 -11.42 27.70 34.65
CA LYS A 364 -12.39 28.79 34.42
C LYS A 364 -13.83 28.25 34.21
N GLY A 365 -14.14 27.10 34.76
CA GLY A 365 -15.48 26.49 34.61
C GLY A 365 -15.72 25.81 33.24
N GLY A 366 -14.63 25.45 32.53
CA GLY A 366 -14.73 24.82 31.20
C GLY A 366 -15.51 23.53 31.18
N LEU A 367 -15.45 22.74 32.27
CA LEU A 367 -16.21 21.47 32.36
C LEU A 367 -17.74 21.73 32.51
N ILE A 368 -18.13 22.81 33.19
CA ILE A 368 -19.54 23.20 33.30
C ILE A 368 -20.05 23.64 31.94
N LYS A 369 -19.27 24.43 31.19
CA LYS A 369 -19.62 24.83 29.82
C LYS A 369 -19.73 23.63 28.89
N LEU A 370 -18.87 22.63 29.04
CA LEU A 370 -18.95 21.38 28.27
C LEU A 370 -20.30 20.68 28.44
N TYR A 371 -20.82 20.62 29.67
CA TYR A 371 -22.14 20.01 29.92
C TYR A 371 -23.25 20.70 29.13
N PHE A 372 -23.27 22.03 29.10
CA PHE A 372 -24.26 22.80 28.35
C PHE A 372 -24.06 22.61 26.84
N GLU A 373 -22.83 22.68 26.33
CA GLU A 373 -22.54 22.45 24.90
C GLU A 373 -22.94 21.05 24.43
N ILE A 374 -22.74 20.01 25.25
CA ILE A 374 -23.20 18.64 24.94
C ILE A 374 -24.73 18.60 24.81
N ASN A 375 -25.46 19.26 25.71
CA ASN A 375 -26.90 19.28 25.68
C ASN A 375 -27.45 20.04 24.46
N GLU A 376 -26.84 21.14 24.05
CA GLU A 376 -27.18 21.84 22.83
C GLU A 376 -26.95 20.99 21.58
N ILE A 377 -25.81 20.29 21.47
CA ILE A 377 -25.50 19.41 20.35
C ILE A 377 -26.52 18.26 20.28
N LYS A 378 -26.95 17.69 21.42
CA LYS A 378 -27.97 16.67 21.47
C LYS A 378 -29.33 17.19 21.00
N ARG A 379 -29.74 18.40 21.43
CA ARG A 379 -31.02 19.04 20.99
C ARG A 379 -31.01 19.35 19.50
N GLY A 380 -29.87 19.77 18.92
CA GLY A 380 -29.76 20.03 17.49
C GLY A 380 -29.87 18.77 16.61
N LYS A 381 -29.68 17.56 17.15
CA LYS A 381 -29.95 16.29 16.45
C LYS A 381 -31.45 15.95 16.38
N ILE A 382 -32.26 16.50 17.29
CA ILE A 382 -33.70 16.25 17.34
C ILE A 382 -34.47 17.16 16.36
N ARG A 383 -33.84 18.22 15.86
CA ARG A 383 -34.45 19.20 14.92
C ARG A 383 -34.05 18.98 13.44
N ARG A 384 -33.44 17.87 13.08
CA ARG A 384 -33.18 17.41 11.72
C ARG A 384 -33.72 15.96 11.59
#